data_e267be4267642fb46c9df93ae966a8d1
#
_entry.id   e267be4267642fb46c9df93ae966a8d1
#
_cell.length_a   1.000
_cell.length_b   1.000
_cell.length_c   1.000
_cell.angle_alpha   90.00
_cell.angle_beta   90.00
_cell.angle_gamma   90.00
#
_symmetry.space_group_name_H-M   'P 1'
#
loop_
_entity.id
_entity.type
_entity.pdbx_description
1 polymer ?
#
loop_
_entity_poly.entity_id
_entity_poly.type
_entity_poly.pdbx_seq_one_letter_code
_entity_poly.pdbx_strand_id
1 'polypeptide(L)'
;MPFVLKKYQAIQGKKIQQFLLDEAGLSSSISQKLLSKKRVFDDQQNPLENGHILNCEYVQVAVFEGQTRGLNPVFESEDFAVFDKPSGVMVHPTRKTTAYCLLDEIRYHFGEQADLAHRIDAETSGLVLVAKNKLASTRLKTMFEKREFTKEYLALVKGCVEELITIDKLISKANSTIDVKMTCEKPQGKASITHIQPLKFNKNNNTTLIKARPVTGRQHQIRVHLDSISHSILGDPIYGVNEAVANDYLCKTLSVERRMELTGANRLMLHANHLSFTYKDVKYSITSKLSKEIFE
;
A
#
# COMPACT_ATOMS: atom_id res chain seq x y z
N MET A 1 -10.02 -7.97 -6.79
CA MET A 1 -9.52 -7.16 -7.92
C MET A 1 -10.68 -6.91 -8.84
N PRO A 2 -10.93 -5.66 -9.21
CA PRO A 2 -11.94 -5.33 -10.18
C PRO A 2 -11.43 -5.60 -11.60
N PHE A 3 -11.30 -6.87 -11.96
CA PHE A 3 -11.28 -7.25 -13.34
C PHE A 3 -12.72 -7.54 -13.73
N VAL A 4 -13.25 -6.70 -14.58
CA VAL A 4 -14.53 -6.92 -15.24
C VAL A 4 -14.27 -7.73 -16.50
N LEU A 5 -15.01 -8.83 -16.67
CA LEU A 5 -14.98 -9.58 -17.92
C LEU A 5 -15.84 -8.85 -18.93
N LYS A 6 -15.21 -8.13 -19.86
CA LYS A 6 -15.92 -7.56 -21.02
C LYS A 6 -16.07 -8.59 -22.08
N LYS A 7 -17.33 -8.77 -22.56
CA LYS A 7 -17.69 -9.64 -23.65
C LYS A 7 -17.59 -8.89 -24.99
N TYR A 8 -16.97 -9.54 -25.96
CA TYR A 8 -16.88 -9.07 -27.33
C TYR A 8 -17.30 -10.19 -28.26
N GLN A 9 -18.14 -9.91 -29.26
CA GLN A 9 -18.52 -10.88 -30.30
C GLN A 9 -17.27 -11.33 -31.05
N ALA A 10 -17.02 -12.63 -31.12
CA ALA A 10 -15.84 -13.15 -31.81
C ALA A 10 -16.00 -13.05 -33.33
N ILE A 11 -14.88 -12.85 -34.02
CA ILE A 11 -14.80 -12.91 -35.49
C ILE A 11 -14.08 -14.21 -35.85
N GLN A 12 -14.82 -15.15 -36.43
CA GLN A 12 -14.32 -16.45 -36.81
C GLN A 12 -13.10 -16.35 -37.74
N GLY A 13 -12.07 -17.13 -37.45
CA GLY A 13 -10.83 -17.14 -38.23
C GLY A 13 -9.85 -15.99 -37.95
N LYS A 14 -10.23 -14.98 -37.15
CA LYS A 14 -9.35 -13.86 -36.78
C LYS A 14 -8.35 -14.29 -35.71
N LYS A 15 -7.08 -13.87 -35.82
CA LYS A 15 -6.09 -14.09 -34.76
C LYS A 15 -6.43 -13.27 -33.53
N ILE A 16 -6.31 -13.84 -32.33
CA ILE A 16 -6.66 -13.20 -31.06
C ILE A 16 -5.96 -11.86 -30.83
N GLN A 17 -4.69 -11.73 -31.22
CA GLN A 17 -3.97 -10.45 -31.07
C GLN A 17 -4.59 -9.35 -31.93
N GLN A 18 -4.88 -9.65 -33.20
CA GLN A 18 -5.50 -8.70 -34.11
C GLN A 18 -6.90 -8.33 -33.63
N PHE A 19 -7.65 -9.31 -33.13
CA PHE A 19 -8.96 -9.10 -32.53
C PHE A 19 -8.89 -8.13 -31.33
N LEU A 20 -7.94 -8.31 -30.42
CA LEU A 20 -7.79 -7.44 -29.24
C LEU A 20 -7.42 -6.00 -29.63
N LEU A 21 -6.69 -5.81 -30.73
CA LEU A 21 -6.35 -4.47 -31.26
C LEU A 21 -7.57 -3.81 -31.90
N ASP A 22 -8.23 -4.51 -32.81
CA ASP A 22 -9.24 -3.94 -33.69
C ASP A 22 -10.61 -3.82 -32.99
N GLU A 23 -11.04 -4.87 -32.31
CA GLU A 23 -12.41 -4.98 -31.75
C GLU A 23 -12.46 -4.56 -30.27
N ALA A 24 -11.44 -4.92 -29.48
CA ALA A 24 -11.39 -4.53 -28.08
C ALA A 24 -10.71 -3.17 -27.86
N GLY A 25 -10.13 -2.57 -28.89
CA GLY A 25 -9.47 -1.25 -28.84
C GLY A 25 -8.25 -1.20 -27.95
N LEU A 26 -7.59 -2.35 -27.70
CA LEU A 26 -6.46 -2.44 -26.78
C LEU A 26 -5.14 -2.20 -27.50
N SER A 27 -4.16 -1.58 -26.82
CA SER A 27 -2.82 -1.45 -27.38
C SER A 27 -2.11 -2.82 -27.47
N SER A 28 -1.13 -2.97 -28.36
CA SER A 28 -0.35 -4.20 -28.53
C SER A 28 0.30 -4.64 -27.21
N SER A 29 0.85 -3.72 -26.42
CA SER A 29 1.47 -3.98 -25.12
C SER A 29 0.46 -4.53 -24.09
N ILE A 30 -0.76 -3.98 -24.06
CA ILE A 30 -1.83 -4.45 -23.16
C ILE A 30 -2.30 -5.83 -23.61
N SER A 31 -2.52 -6.04 -24.90
CA SER A 31 -2.96 -7.31 -25.49
C SER A 31 -1.98 -8.44 -25.15
N GLN A 32 -0.68 -8.23 -25.36
CA GLN A 32 0.36 -9.20 -24.99
C GLN A 32 0.37 -9.51 -23.50
N LYS A 33 0.24 -8.49 -22.64
CA LYS A 33 0.18 -8.64 -21.19
C LYS A 33 -1.05 -9.43 -20.71
N LEU A 34 -2.19 -9.23 -21.35
CA LEU A 34 -3.42 -9.95 -21.02
C LEU A 34 -3.31 -11.43 -21.42
N LEU A 35 -2.82 -11.72 -22.61
CA LEU A 35 -2.61 -13.09 -23.10
C LEU A 35 -1.57 -13.84 -22.24
N SER A 36 -0.41 -13.22 -21.96
CA SER A 36 0.63 -13.84 -21.14
C SER A 36 0.18 -14.13 -19.70
N LYS A 37 -0.79 -13.35 -19.18
CA LYS A 37 -1.38 -13.53 -17.84
C LYS A 37 -2.64 -14.42 -17.85
N LYS A 38 -2.98 -15.03 -19.00
CA LYS A 38 -4.19 -15.85 -19.16
C LYS A 38 -5.45 -15.11 -18.71
N ARG A 39 -5.65 -13.89 -19.22
CA ARG A 39 -6.76 -12.97 -18.88
C ARG A 39 -7.70 -12.73 -20.05
N VAL A 40 -7.61 -13.52 -21.08
CA VAL A 40 -8.50 -13.55 -22.25
C VAL A 40 -9.04 -14.97 -22.37
N PHE A 41 -10.34 -15.11 -22.49
CA PHE A 41 -11.03 -16.40 -22.45
C PHE A 41 -11.97 -16.55 -23.63
N ASP A 42 -12.21 -17.79 -24.04
CA ASP A 42 -13.29 -18.16 -24.98
C ASP A 42 -14.66 -18.22 -24.25
N ASP A 43 -15.70 -18.59 -24.97
CA ASP A 43 -17.06 -18.77 -24.47
C ASP A 43 -17.21 -19.95 -23.48
N GLN A 44 -16.25 -20.89 -23.45
CA GLN A 44 -16.16 -21.99 -22.51
C GLN A 44 -15.25 -21.70 -21.30
N GLN A 45 -14.80 -20.45 -21.13
CA GLN A 45 -13.89 -20.00 -20.06
C GLN A 45 -12.46 -20.56 -20.17
N ASN A 46 -12.04 -21.09 -21.32
CA ASN A 46 -10.67 -21.52 -21.52
C ASN A 46 -9.80 -20.30 -21.83
N PRO A 47 -8.60 -20.18 -21.22
CA PRO A 47 -7.70 -19.07 -21.52
C PRO A 47 -7.15 -19.18 -22.95
N LEU A 48 -7.27 -18.10 -23.70
CA LEU A 48 -6.72 -17.97 -25.04
C LEU A 48 -5.24 -17.57 -24.98
N GLU A 49 -4.42 -18.19 -25.81
CA GLU A 49 -2.99 -17.94 -25.87
C GLU A 49 -2.61 -17.16 -27.13
N ASN A 50 -1.37 -16.67 -27.13
CA ASN A 50 -0.82 -15.94 -28.26
C ASN A 50 -0.83 -16.78 -29.55
N GLY A 51 -1.30 -16.22 -30.65
CA GLY A 51 -1.41 -16.91 -31.93
C GLY A 51 -2.70 -17.72 -32.13
N HIS A 52 -3.57 -17.84 -31.12
CA HIS A 52 -4.84 -18.54 -31.23
C HIS A 52 -5.73 -17.94 -32.33
N ILE A 53 -6.35 -18.80 -33.15
CA ILE A 53 -7.34 -18.42 -34.16
C ILE A 53 -8.72 -18.63 -33.56
N LEU A 54 -9.54 -17.59 -33.56
CA LEU A 54 -10.87 -17.61 -32.94
C LEU A 54 -11.82 -18.53 -33.69
N ASN A 55 -12.44 -19.45 -32.94
CA ASN A 55 -13.49 -20.36 -33.38
C ASN A 55 -14.64 -20.45 -32.36
N CYS A 56 -14.76 -19.44 -31.48
CA CYS A 56 -15.76 -19.33 -30.43
C CYS A 56 -16.82 -18.29 -30.78
N GLU A 57 -17.92 -18.26 -30.05
CA GLU A 57 -19.01 -17.30 -30.28
C GLU A 57 -18.63 -15.91 -29.76
N TYR A 58 -17.98 -15.84 -28.60
CA TYR A 58 -17.51 -14.58 -28.02
C TYR A 58 -16.18 -14.76 -27.27
N VAL A 59 -15.48 -13.65 -27.14
CA VAL A 59 -14.25 -13.54 -26.34
C VAL A 59 -14.54 -12.73 -25.09
N GLN A 60 -14.08 -13.22 -23.96
CA GLN A 60 -14.11 -12.49 -22.69
C GLN A 60 -12.71 -11.94 -22.37
N VAL A 61 -12.62 -10.65 -22.15
CA VAL A 61 -11.37 -9.97 -21.81
C VAL A 61 -11.47 -9.45 -20.39
N ALA A 62 -10.59 -9.90 -19.49
CA ALA A 62 -10.51 -9.38 -18.13
C ALA A 62 -9.82 -8.02 -18.15
N VAL A 63 -10.58 -6.94 -18.28
CA VAL A 63 -10.11 -5.57 -18.23
C VAL A 63 -10.17 -5.03 -16.80
N PHE A 64 -9.21 -4.19 -16.47
CA PHE A 64 -9.25 -3.48 -15.20
C PHE A 64 -10.17 -2.26 -15.34
N GLU A 65 -11.23 -2.21 -14.54
CA GLU A 65 -12.02 -0.99 -14.35
C GLU A 65 -11.74 -0.44 -12.96
N GLY A 66 -11.26 0.80 -12.88
CA GLY A 66 -11.07 1.49 -11.61
C GLY A 66 -12.39 1.62 -10.88
N GLN A 67 -12.42 1.27 -9.61
CA GLN A 67 -13.56 1.46 -8.72
C GLN A 67 -13.26 2.58 -7.75
N THR A 68 -14.23 3.42 -7.49
CA THR A 68 -14.12 4.46 -6.47
C THR A 68 -15.02 4.18 -5.27
N ARG A 69 -14.56 4.55 -4.09
CA ARG A 69 -15.34 4.70 -2.86
C ARG A 69 -15.36 6.17 -2.42
N GLY A 70 -15.01 7.09 -3.35
CA GLY A 70 -15.03 8.52 -3.14
C GLY A 70 -13.76 9.10 -2.52
N LEU A 71 -12.65 8.34 -2.50
CA LEU A 71 -11.38 8.87 -2.02
C LEU A 71 -10.74 9.75 -3.10
N ASN A 72 -10.63 11.05 -2.82
CA ASN A 72 -10.03 12.02 -3.72
C ASN A 72 -8.56 12.29 -3.37
N PRO A 73 -7.72 12.69 -4.33
CA PRO A 73 -6.37 13.16 -4.04
C PRO A 73 -6.43 14.46 -3.22
N VAL A 74 -5.55 14.57 -2.22
CA VAL A 74 -5.39 15.79 -1.38
C VAL A 74 -4.43 16.80 -2.01
N PHE A 75 -3.65 16.36 -2.99
CA PHE A 75 -2.77 17.19 -3.81
C PHE A 75 -2.65 16.58 -5.20
N GLU A 76 -2.58 17.43 -6.23
CA GLU A 76 -2.46 17.02 -7.62
C GLU A 76 -1.53 17.97 -8.39
N SER A 77 -0.66 17.38 -9.23
CA SER A 77 0.17 18.06 -10.23
C SER A 77 -0.07 17.41 -11.60
N GLU A 78 0.65 17.85 -12.62
CA GLU A 78 0.60 17.24 -13.96
C GLU A 78 1.01 15.76 -13.93
N ASP A 79 2.11 15.42 -13.25
CA ASP A 79 2.76 14.11 -13.28
C ASP A 79 2.38 13.18 -12.13
N PHE A 80 1.96 13.71 -10.99
CA PHE A 80 1.70 12.93 -9.79
C PHE A 80 0.55 13.51 -8.96
N ALA A 81 0.04 12.69 -8.07
CA ALA A 81 -0.93 13.09 -7.06
C ALA A 81 -0.58 12.48 -5.70
N VAL A 82 -1.18 12.99 -4.64
CA VAL A 82 -1.05 12.47 -3.28
C VAL A 82 -2.43 12.17 -2.73
N PHE A 83 -2.62 10.96 -2.24
CA PHE A 83 -3.83 10.56 -1.51
C PHE A 83 -3.55 10.51 -0.02
N ASP A 84 -4.54 10.85 0.78
CA ASP A 84 -4.53 10.61 2.23
C ASP A 84 -5.32 9.33 2.51
N LYS A 85 -4.61 8.21 2.56
CA LYS A 85 -5.19 6.87 2.63
C LYS A 85 -5.78 6.60 4.03
N PRO A 86 -7.02 6.17 4.17
CA PRO A 86 -7.56 5.73 5.44
C PRO A 86 -6.87 4.46 5.94
N SER A 87 -6.91 4.22 7.25
CA SER A 87 -6.48 2.95 7.86
C SER A 87 -7.34 1.80 7.34
N GLY A 88 -6.77 0.60 7.26
CA GLY A 88 -7.46 -0.62 6.81
C GLY A 88 -7.52 -0.81 5.28
N VAL A 89 -7.20 0.21 4.49
CA VAL A 89 -7.19 0.12 3.03
C VAL A 89 -5.81 -0.30 2.53
N MET A 90 -5.75 -1.39 1.78
CA MET A 90 -4.51 -1.83 1.11
C MET A 90 -4.13 -0.86 -0.01
N VAL A 91 -2.83 -0.62 -0.21
CA VAL A 91 -2.36 0.22 -1.32
C VAL A 91 -2.41 -0.52 -2.67
N HIS A 92 -2.15 -1.83 -2.66
CA HIS A 92 -2.11 -2.69 -3.85
C HIS A 92 -2.73 -4.05 -3.53
N PRO A 93 -3.43 -4.71 -4.47
CA PRO A 93 -4.02 -6.01 -4.22
C PRO A 93 -2.93 -7.06 -3.93
N THR A 94 -3.05 -7.76 -2.81
CA THR A 94 -2.12 -8.82 -2.40
C THR A 94 -2.62 -10.21 -2.81
N ARG A 95 -3.93 -10.37 -2.98
CA ARG A 95 -4.60 -11.61 -3.38
C ARG A 95 -5.59 -11.35 -4.51
N LYS A 96 -5.92 -12.38 -5.30
CA LYS A 96 -6.95 -12.30 -6.35
C LYS A 96 -8.33 -11.91 -5.80
N THR A 97 -8.59 -12.16 -4.52
CA THR A 97 -9.85 -11.86 -3.82
C THR A 97 -9.89 -10.47 -3.17
N THR A 98 -8.86 -9.62 -3.38
CA THR A 98 -8.89 -8.25 -2.86
C THR A 98 -10.00 -7.46 -3.55
N ALA A 99 -11.06 -7.12 -2.80
CA ALA A 99 -12.22 -6.45 -3.35
C ALA A 99 -11.96 -4.97 -3.71
N TYR A 100 -11.09 -4.30 -2.94
CA TYR A 100 -10.78 -2.88 -3.10
C TYR A 100 -9.39 -2.54 -2.52
N CYS A 101 -8.69 -1.61 -3.16
CA CYS A 101 -7.41 -1.06 -2.71
C CYS A 101 -7.22 0.35 -3.25
N LEU A 102 -6.22 1.08 -2.75
CA LEU A 102 -5.92 2.44 -3.21
C LEU A 102 -5.62 2.52 -4.71
N LEU A 103 -5.03 1.48 -5.30
CA LEU A 103 -4.78 1.44 -6.75
C LEU A 103 -6.07 1.52 -7.58
N ASP A 104 -7.23 1.12 -7.03
CA ASP A 104 -8.52 1.24 -7.70
C ASP A 104 -8.92 2.72 -7.81
N GLU A 105 -8.78 3.51 -6.73
CA GLU A 105 -9.00 4.95 -6.77
C GLU A 105 -8.03 5.66 -7.72
N ILE A 106 -6.74 5.32 -7.63
CA ILE A 106 -5.70 5.91 -8.48
C ILE A 106 -6.06 5.75 -9.96
N ARG A 107 -6.47 4.56 -10.35
CA ARG A 107 -6.82 4.27 -11.75
C ARG A 107 -8.19 4.81 -12.15
N TYR A 108 -9.11 4.94 -11.21
CA TYR A 108 -10.37 5.63 -11.44
C TYR A 108 -10.14 7.09 -11.82
N HIS A 109 -9.28 7.80 -11.08
CA HIS A 109 -8.99 9.22 -11.32
C HIS A 109 -8.08 9.47 -12.52
N PHE A 110 -7.06 8.61 -12.73
CA PHE A 110 -5.94 8.91 -13.64
C PHE A 110 -5.73 7.86 -14.74
N GLY A 111 -6.60 6.85 -14.82
CA GLY A 111 -6.52 5.81 -15.85
C GLY A 111 -5.53 4.69 -15.55
N GLU A 112 -5.45 3.72 -16.47
CA GLU A 112 -4.71 2.45 -16.29
C GLU A 112 -3.19 2.63 -16.14
N GLN A 113 -2.62 3.71 -16.69
CA GLN A 113 -1.19 4.00 -16.65
C GLN A 113 -0.72 4.54 -15.30
N ALA A 114 -1.66 4.97 -14.46
CA ALA A 114 -1.36 5.47 -13.14
C ALA A 114 -0.96 4.34 -12.18
N ASP A 115 0.02 4.61 -11.31
CA ASP A 115 0.60 3.61 -10.43
C ASP A 115 1.13 4.23 -9.13
N LEU A 116 1.35 3.39 -8.14
CA LEU A 116 1.97 3.75 -6.85
C LEU A 116 3.45 4.10 -7.03
N ALA A 117 3.89 5.20 -6.43
CA ALA A 117 5.31 5.52 -6.33
C ALA A 117 5.97 4.80 -5.15
N HIS A 118 5.24 4.61 -4.04
CA HIS A 118 5.66 3.85 -2.86
C HIS A 118 4.48 3.16 -2.19
N ARG A 119 4.76 2.45 -1.08
CA ARG A 119 3.74 1.71 -0.33
C ARG A 119 3.84 2.04 1.16
N ILE A 120 2.68 2.05 1.82
CA ILE A 120 2.52 1.97 3.28
C ILE A 120 1.66 0.76 3.62
N ASP A 121 1.69 0.29 4.86
CA ASP A 121 0.90 -0.86 5.29
C ASP A 121 -0.61 -0.57 5.16
N ALA A 122 -1.42 -1.63 5.06
CA ALA A 122 -2.87 -1.49 5.02
C ALA A 122 -3.40 -0.72 6.24
N GLU A 123 -2.91 -1.07 7.42
CA GLU A 123 -3.30 -0.45 8.69
C GLU A 123 -2.78 0.99 8.88
N THR A 124 -1.66 1.34 8.25
CA THR A 124 -1.11 2.70 8.30
C THR A 124 -1.97 3.63 7.46
N SER A 125 -2.43 4.72 8.06
CA SER A 125 -3.12 5.81 7.34
C SER A 125 -2.14 6.88 6.85
N GLY A 126 -2.60 7.81 6.00
CA GLY A 126 -1.84 8.99 5.60
C GLY A 126 -1.36 9.01 4.17
N LEU A 127 -0.41 9.90 3.91
CA LEU A 127 0.00 10.31 2.58
C LEU A 127 0.63 9.19 1.76
N VAL A 128 0.11 8.98 0.55
CA VAL A 128 0.64 8.06 -0.47
C VAL A 128 0.82 8.81 -1.77
N LEU A 129 2.06 8.86 -2.27
CA LEU A 129 2.42 9.47 -3.55
C LEU A 129 2.14 8.48 -4.68
N VAL A 130 1.51 8.96 -5.74
CA VAL A 130 1.13 8.19 -6.91
C VAL A 130 1.58 8.89 -8.19
N ALA A 131 1.97 8.14 -9.20
CA ALA A 131 2.29 8.63 -10.52
C ALA A 131 1.06 8.58 -11.42
N LYS A 132 0.80 9.63 -12.20
CA LYS A 132 -0.31 9.70 -13.14
C LYS A 132 -0.01 9.03 -14.49
N ASN A 133 1.28 8.84 -14.80
CA ASN A 133 1.73 8.24 -16.05
C ASN A 133 2.98 7.36 -15.83
N LYS A 134 3.35 6.59 -16.86
CA LYS A 134 4.46 5.63 -16.78
C LYS A 134 5.83 6.30 -16.60
N LEU A 135 6.05 7.46 -17.22
CA LEU A 135 7.32 8.19 -17.10
C LEU A 135 7.52 8.71 -15.68
N ALA A 136 6.49 9.33 -15.11
CA ALA A 136 6.48 9.77 -13.72
C ALA A 136 6.65 8.59 -12.75
N SER A 137 6.00 7.43 -13.02
CA SER A 137 6.15 6.22 -12.19
C SER A 137 7.60 5.75 -12.12
N THR A 138 8.29 5.68 -13.26
CA THR A 138 9.70 5.30 -13.30
C THR A 138 10.56 6.29 -12.52
N ARG A 139 10.39 7.59 -12.77
CA ARG A 139 11.18 8.65 -12.11
C ARG A 139 10.97 8.66 -10.59
N LEU A 140 9.73 8.66 -10.13
CA LEU A 140 9.41 8.68 -8.70
C LEU A 140 9.90 7.43 -7.97
N LYS A 141 9.79 6.24 -8.57
CA LYS A 141 10.34 4.99 -8.00
C LYS A 141 11.85 5.06 -7.85
N THR A 142 12.56 5.55 -8.86
CA THR A 142 14.02 5.77 -8.81
C THR A 142 14.40 6.75 -7.68
N MET A 143 13.65 7.83 -7.50
CA MET A 143 13.86 8.77 -6.40
C MET A 143 13.65 8.11 -5.02
N PHE A 144 12.64 7.21 -4.88
CA PHE A 144 12.45 6.43 -3.64
C PHE A 144 13.63 5.48 -3.38
N GLU A 145 14.16 4.80 -4.40
CA GLU A 145 15.33 3.95 -4.30
C GLU A 145 16.57 4.74 -3.86
N LYS A 146 16.75 5.95 -4.38
CA LYS A 146 17.82 6.89 -4.01
C LYS A 146 17.60 7.62 -2.69
N ARG A 147 16.43 7.41 -2.02
CA ARG A 147 16.05 8.06 -0.75
C ARG A 147 15.98 9.59 -0.83
N GLU A 148 15.53 10.12 -1.96
CA GLU A 148 15.36 11.57 -2.21
C GLU A 148 14.05 12.13 -1.63
N PHE A 149 13.41 11.39 -0.71
CA PHE A 149 12.18 11.78 -0.01
C PHE A 149 12.42 11.90 1.49
N THR A 150 11.91 12.98 2.10
CA THR A 150 11.72 13.04 3.54
C THR A 150 10.29 12.64 3.88
N LYS A 151 10.15 11.64 4.75
CA LYS A 151 8.86 11.11 5.23
C LYS A 151 8.79 11.28 6.73
N GLU A 152 7.72 11.88 7.22
CA GLU A 152 7.44 11.96 8.65
C GLU A 152 6.12 11.28 8.96
N TYR A 153 6.14 10.47 9.98
CA TYR A 153 4.97 9.78 10.52
C TYR A 153 4.68 10.30 11.93
N LEU A 154 3.41 10.37 12.28
CA LEU A 154 2.97 10.50 13.66
C LEU A 154 2.55 9.13 14.18
N ALA A 155 2.90 8.82 15.41
CA ALA A 155 2.47 7.60 16.07
C ALA A 155 2.19 7.86 17.55
N LEU A 156 1.19 7.18 18.09
CA LEU A 156 0.93 7.11 19.52
C LEU A 156 1.49 5.79 20.05
N VAL A 157 2.45 5.87 20.96
CA VAL A 157 3.18 4.70 21.48
C VAL A 157 2.95 4.50 22.98
N LYS A 158 3.12 3.28 23.46
CA LYS A 158 3.07 2.92 24.87
C LYS A 158 4.32 3.45 25.61
N GLY A 159 4.13 3.95 26.82
CA GLY A 159 5.20 4.43 27.69
C GLY A 159 5.66 5.87 27.42
N CYS A 160 6.60 6.32 28.24
CA CYS A 160 7.21 7.64 28.16
C CYS A 160 8.47 7.58 27.28
N VAL A 161 8.47 8.31 26.18
CA VAL A 161 9.66 8.59 25.36
C VAL A 161 10.12 10.00 25.72
N GLU A 162 11.29 10.12 26.35
CA GLU A 162 11.75 11.38 26.94
C GLU A 162 12.66 12.18 26.01
N GLU A 163 13.44 11.49 25.17
CA GLU A 163 14.46 12.11 24.32
C GLU A 163 14.41 11.64 22.87
N LEU A 164 15.26 12.25 22.05
CA LEU A 164 15.47 11.85 20.67
C LEU A 164 16.14 10.46 20.62
N ILE A 165 15.55 9.51 19.89
CA ILE A 165 16.08 8.15 19.74
C ILE A 165 16.40 7.90 18.27
N THR A 166 17.58 7.34 18.01
CA THR A 166 17.90 6.74 16.70
C THR A 166 17.90 5.23 16.85
N ILE A 167 16.97 4.55 16.19
CA ILE A 167 16.92 3.10 16.15
C ILE A 167 17.63 2.66 14.86
N ASP A 168 18.83 2.06 15.03
CA ASP A 168 19.62 1.47 13.95
C ASP A 168 19.71 -0.03 14.21
N LYS A 169 18.78 -0.78 13.62
CA LYS A 169 18.69 -2.24 13.80
C LYS A 169 18.41 -2.92 12.47
N LEU A 170 18.95 -4.12 12.31
CA LEU A 170 18.64 -4.96 11.15
C LEU A 170 17.19 -5.47 11.24
N ILE A 171 16.47 -5.47 10.13
CA ILE A 171 15.12 -6.03 10.04
C ILE A 171 15.13 -7.26 9.16
N SER A 172 14.60 -8.36 9.68
CA SER A 172 14.42 -9.63 8.98
C SER A 172 13.05 -10.23 9.25
N LYS A 173 12.69 -11.31 8.55
CA LYS A 173 11.46 -12.05 8.81
C LYS A 173 11.58 -12.78 10.16
N ALA A 174 10.56 -12.68 11.00
CA ALA A 174 10.52 -13.37 12.28
C ALA A 174 10.39 -14.89 12.09
N ASN A 175 10.89 -15.68 13.06
CA ASN A 175 10.54 -17.09 13.21
C ASN A 175 9.23 -17.15 14.00
N SER A 176 8.12 -17.06 13.32
CA SER A 176 6.80 -16.95 13.93
C SER A 176 5.77 -17.61 13.02
N THR A 177 4.68 -18.08 13.61
CA THR A 177 3.50 -18.56 12.87
C THR A 177 2.82 -17.44 12.08
N ILE A 178 3.12 -16.18 12.43
CA ILE A 178 2.62 -14.97 11.77
C ILE A 178 3.53 -14.62 10.59
N ASP A 179 3.16 -15.07 9.40
CA ASP A 179 3.97 -15.00 8.17
C ASP A 179 4.45 -13.58 7.82
N VAL A 180 3.70 -12.55 8.17
CA VAL A 180 4.02 -11.14 7.87
C VAL A 180 4.85 -10.46 8.96
N LYS A 181 5.13 -11.13 10.10
CA LYS A 181 5.84 -10.55 11.23
C LYS A 181 7.33 -10.39 10.92
N MET A 182 7.85 -9.21 11.23
CA MET A 182 9.28 -8.88 11.13
C MET A 182 9.90 -8.82 12.53
N THR A 183 11.22 -8.93 12.61
CA THR A 183 11.98 -8.86 13.88
C THR A 183 13.28 -8.08 13.70
N CYS A 184 13.77 -7.50 14.81
CA CYS A 184 15.10 -6.90 14.94
C CYS A 184 16.08 -7.77 15.76
N GLU A 185 15.70 -8.99 16.13
CA GLU A 185 16.49 -9.84 17.04
C GLU A 185 17.53 -10.71 16.32
N LYS A 186 17.41 -10.86 15.00
CA LYS A 186 18.32 -11.71 14.24
C LYS A 186 19.57 -10.95 13.79
N PRO A 187 20.75 -11.59 13.79
CA PRO A 187 21.97 -10.97 13.29
C PRO A 187 21.99 -10.78 11.77
N GLN A 188 21.06 -11.41 11.07
CA GLN A 188 20.90 -11.31 9.61
C GLN A 188 19.64 -10.53 9.30
N GLY A 189 19.77 -9.50 8.47
CA GLY A 189 18.64 -8.67 8.08
C GLY A 189 19.07 -7.53 7.18
N LYS A 190 18.12 -6.68 6.82
CA LYS A 190 18.36 -5.48 6.02
C LYS A 190 18.59 -4.29 6.95
N ALA A 191 19.68 -3.55 6.75
CA ALA A 191 19.97 -2.32 7.48
C ALA A 191 18.78 -1.35 7.44
N SER A 192 18.39 -0.85 8.62
CA SER A 192 17.20 -0.05 8.80
C SER A 192 17.41 0.99 9.89
N ILE A 193 17.11 2.26 9.57
CA ILE A 193 17.30 3.38 10.49
C ILE A 193 16.00 4.16 10.60
N THR A 194 15.58 4.47 11.83
CA THR A 194 14.43 5.31 12.14
C THR A 194 14.78 6.30 13.24
N HIS A 195 14.58 7.59 12.99
CA HIS A 195 14.71 8.64 14.00
C HIS A 195 13.35 8.89 14.65
N ILE A 196 13.33 8.95 15.98
CA ILE A 196 12.14 9.17 16.80
C ILE A 196 12.32 10.48 17.56
N GLN A 197 11.31 11.32 17.51
CA GLN A 197 11.22 12.59 18.27
C GLN A 197 9.94 12.55 19.11
N PRO A 198 10.03 12.61 20.46
CA PRO A 198 8.86 12.79 21.30
C PRO A 198 8.23 14.18 21.07
N LEU A 199 6.91 14.22 21.03
CA LEU A 199 6.15 15.47 20.88
C LEU A 199 5.35 15.81 22.13
N LYS A 200 4.63 14.83 22.71
CA LYS A 200 3.77 15.04 23.87
C LYS A 200 3.59 13.75 24.64
N PHE A 201 3.88 13.78 25.91
CA PHE A 201 3.60 12.66 26.83
C PHE A 201 2.28 12.89 27.56
N ASN A 202 1.44 11.87 27.59
CA ASN A 202 0.20 11.85 28.37
C ASN A 202 0.38 10.90 29.57
N LYS A 203 0.47 11.48 30.77
CA LYS A 203 0.68 10.75 32.03
C LYS A 203 -0.52 9.86 32.39
N ASN A 204 -1.76 10.28 32.05
CA ASN A 204 -2.97 9.59 32.48
C ASN A 204 -3.09 8.19 31.89
N ASN A 205 -2.70 8.00 30.64
CA ASN A 205 -2.76 6.73 29.94
C ASN A 205 -1.37 6.16 29.59
N ASN A 206 -0.30 6.78 30.11
CA ASN A 206 1.09 6.38 29.89
C ASN A 206 1.42 6.16 28.40
N THR A 207 1.15 7.20 27.57
CA THR A 207 1.40 7.16 26.12
C THR A 207 2.15 8.39 25.66
N THR A 208 2.98 8.23 24.63
CA THR A 208 3.68 9.35 23.99
C THR A 208 3.27 9.49 22.53
N LEU A 209 2.88 10.70 22.15
CA LEU A 209 2.80 11.08 20.74
C LEU A 209 4.21 11.34 20.24
N ILE A 210 4.63 10.66 19.19
CA ILE A 210 5.96 10.80 18.60
C ILE A 210 5.89 11.14 17.12
N LYS A 211 6.97 11.75 16.63
CA LYS A 211 7.29 11.86 15.21
C LYS A 211 8.36 10.83 14.87
N ALA A 212 8.10 10.00 13.85
CA ALA A 212 9.05 9.02 13.34
C ALA A 212 9.49 9.39 11.91
N ARG A 213 10.81 9.42 11.67
CA ARG A 213 11.44 9.66 10.36
C ARG A 213 12.23 8.43 9.94
N PRO A 214 11.65 7.53 9.12
CA PRO A 214 12.37 6.39 8.59
C PRO A 214 13.32 6.81 7.45
N VAL A 215 14.62 6.56 7.60
CA VAL A 215 15.64 6.77 6.56
C VAL A 215 15.54 5.68 5.48
N THR A 216 15.15 4.48 5.87
CA THR A 216 14.92 3.33 5.01
C THR A 216 13.41 3.04 4.91
N GLY A 217 13.01 2.07 4.07
CA GLY A 217 11.60 1.72 3.88
C GLY A 217 11.40 0.19 3.90
N ARG A 218 11.72 -0.49 5.02
CA ARG A 218 11.50 -1.93 5.18
C ARG A 218 10.07 -2.21 5.60
N GLN A 219 9.60 -3.43 5.32
CA GLN A 219 8.28 -3.87 5.76
C GLN A 219 8.13 -3.70 7.27
N HIS A 220 7.04 -3.09 7.71
CA HIS A 220 6.70 -2.82 9.10
C HIS A 220 7.78 -2.05 9.91
N GLN A 221 8.71 -1.36 9.24
CA GLN A 221 9.91 -0.80 9.87
C GLN A 221 9.64 0.00 11.14
N ILE A 222 8.78 1.02 11.09
CA ILE A 222 8.50 1.87 12.26
C ILE A 222 7.90 1.03 13.40
N ARG A 223 7.00 0.11 13.06
CA ARG A 223 6.29 -0.75 13.99
C ARG A 223 7.23 -1.69 14.73
N VAL A 224 8.06 -2.44 14.01
CA VAL A 224 9.02 -3.40 14.61
C VAL A 224 10.16 -2.68 15.32
N HIS A 225 10.61 -1.52 14.85
CA HIS A 225 11.61 -0.70 15.53
C HIS A 225 11.11 -0.22 16.89
N LEU A 226 9.90 0.35 16.96
CA LEU A 226 9.32 0.82 18.21
C LEU A 226 9.03 -0.32 19.18
N ASP A 227 8.54 -1.46 18.68
CA ASP A 227 8.34 -2.67 19.48
C ASP A 227 9.67 -3.19 20.08
N SER A 228 10.76 -3.16 19.31
CA SER A 228 12.09 -3.62 19.71
C SER A 228 12.76 -2.78 20.81
N ILE A 229 12.17 -1.64 21.17
CA ILE A 229 12.57 -0.77 22.29
C ILE A 229 11.44 -0.59 23.31
N SER A 230 10.47 -1.51 23.33
CA SER A 230 9.34 -1.57 24.27
C SER A 230 8.36 -0.38 24.20
N HIS A 231 8.32 0.33 23.07
CA HIS A 231 7.39 1.41 22.77
C HIS A 231 6.44 1.04 21.63
N SER A 232 5.76 -0.11 21.75
CA SER A 232 4.83 -0.57 20.71
C SER A 232 3.75 0.47 20.42
N ILE A 233 3.35 0.60 19.15
CA ILE A 233 2.33 1.55 18.71
C ILE A 233 0.96 1.09 19.22
N LEU A 234 0.14 2.01 19.72
CA LEU A 234 -1.23 1.70 20.11
C LEU A 234 -2.03 1.19 18.92
N GLY A 235 -2.89 0.22 19.19
CA GLY A 235 -3.73 -0.38 18.16
C GLY A 235 -2.98 -1.31 17.19
N ASP A 236 -1.69 -1.58 17.40
CA ASP A 236 -0.96 -2.53 16.55
C ASP A 236 -1.42 -3.97 16.81
N PRO A 237 -2.01 -4.66 15.79
CA PRO A 237 -2.53 -5.99 15.99
C PRO A 237 -1.48 -7.12 15.87
N ILE A 238 -0.21 -6.77 15.59
CA ILE A 238 0.87 -7.74 15.33
C ILE A 238 2.03 -7.55 16.33
N TYR A 239 2.37 -6.30 16.67
CA TYR A 239 3.48 -5.95 17.56
C TYR A 239 2.94 -5.50 18.93
N GLY A 240 3.65 -5.85 19.99
CA GLY A 240 3.21 -5.58 21.37
C GLY A 240 2.03 -6.44 21.83
N VAL A 241 1.70 -7.54 21.12
CA VAL A 241 0.69 -8.54 21.44
C VAL A 241 1.25 -9.95 21.26
N ASN A 242 0.60 -10.96 21.87
CA ASN A 242 0.96 -12.34 21.65
C ASN A 242 0.55 -12.87 20.26
N GLU A 243 1.09 -14.03 19.86
CA GLU A 243 0.81 -14.60 18.53
C GLU A 243 -0.65 -15.01 18.34
N ALA A 244 -1.36 -15.40 19.38
CA ALA A 244 -2.78 -15.76 19.28
C ALA A 244 -3.61 -14.55 18.82
N VAL A 245 -3.42 -13.39 19.45
CA VAL A 245 -4.09 -12.13 19.07
C VAL A 245 -3.73 -11.70 17.66
N ALA A 246 -2.45 -11.82 17.28
CA ALA A 246 -2.01 -11.49 15.92
C ALA A 246 -2.63 -12.43 14.88
N ASN A 247 -2.78 -13.71 15.21
CA ASN A 247 -3.46 -14.68 14.33
C ASN A 247 -4.95 -14.40 14.21
N ASP A 248 -5.66 -14.10 15.31
CA ASP A 248 -7.07 -13.71 15.31
C ASP A 248 -7.32 -12.50 14.40
N TYR A 249 -6.41 -11.51 14.46
CA TYR A 249 -6.47 -10.36 13.56
C TYR A 249 -6.33 -10.77 12.08
N LEU A 250 -5.35 -11.61 11.74
CA LEU A 250 -5.11 -12.05 10.36
C LEU A 250 -6.24 -12.93 9.81
N CYS A 251 -6.86 -13.73 10.68
CA CYS A 251 -8.03 -14.54 10.37
C CYS A 251 -9.34 -13.74 10.36
N LYS A 252 -9.30 -12.44 10.74
CA LYS A 252 -10.47 -11.54 10.84
C LYS A 252 -11.49 -11.98 11.92
N THR A 253 -11.03 -12.65 12.94
CA THR A 253 -11.83 -13.10 14.09
C THR A 253 -11.71 -12.14 15.28
N LEU A 254 -10.69 -11.27 15.30
CA LEU A 254 -10.50 -10.25 16.34
C LEU A 254 -11.53 -9.13 16.19
N SER A 255 -12.42 -8.97 17.17
CA SER A 255 -13.38 -7.85 17.18
C SER A 255 -12.69 -6.51 17.46
N VAL A 256 -13.34 -5.40 17.09
CA VAL A 256 -12.83 -4.04 17.31
C VAL A 256 -12.69 -3.74 18.80
N GLU A 257 -13.68 -4.15 19.61
CA GLU A 257 -13.69 -3.98 21.06
C GLU A 257 -12.52 -4.72 21.69
N ARG A 258 -12.34 -6.00 21.30
CA ARG A 258 -11.25 -6.82 21.83
C ARG A 258 -9.88 -6.29 21.41
N ARG A 259 -9.76 -5.77 20.18
CA ARG A 259 -8.55 -5.07 19.74
C ARG A 259 -8.26 -3.86 20.61
N MET A 260 -9.25 -3.03 20.89
CA MET A 260 -9.12 -1.84 21.73
C MET A 260 -8.67 -2.18 23.14
N GLU A 261 -9.25 -3.21 23.77
CA GLU A 261 -8.83 -3.69 25.11
C GLU A 261 -7.36 -4.13 25.13
N LEU A 262 -6.93 -4.92 24.14
CA LEU A 262 -5.61 -5.52 24.12
C LEU A 262 -4.50 -4.56 23.68
N THR A 263 -4.81 -3.62 22.81
CA THR A 263 -3.81 -2.79 22.14
C THR A 263 -3.91 -1.30 22.48
N GLY A 264 -4.99 -0.88 23.13
CA GLY A 264 -5.24 0.51 23.53
C GLY A 264 -5.86 1.39 22.45
N ALA A 265 -6.15 0.84 21.25
CA ALA A 265 -6.87 1.58 20.20
C ALA A 265 -7.57 0.61 19.23
N ASN A 266 -8.63 1.11 18.55
CA ASN A 266 -9.41 0.34 17.59
C ASN A 266 -8.73 0.18 16.21
N ARG A 267 -7.65 0.92 15.96
CA ARG A 267 -6.83 0.88 14.74
C ARG A 267 -5.37 1.14 15.06
N LEU A 268 -4.49 0.84 14.12
CA LEU A 268 -3.08 1.22 14.23
C LEU A 268 -2.94 2.75 14.29
N MET A 269 -2.39 3.26 15.40
CA MET A 269 -2.15 4.69 15.60
C MET A 269 -0.82 5.11 14.98
N LEU A 270 -0.70 4.87 13.67
CA LEU A 270 0.44 5.25 12.82
C LEU A 270 -0.10 5.96 11.57
N HIS A 271 0.39 7.17 11.31
CA HIS A 271 -0.06 8.01 10.23
C HIS A 271 1.10 8.63 9.46
N ALA A 272 1.13 8.44 8.13
CA ALA A 272 2.09 9.11 7.23
C ALA A 272 1.70 10.58 7.08
N ASN A 273 2.26 11.42 7.95
CA ASN A 273 1.82 12.80 8.16
C ASN A 273 2.39 13.79 7.16
N HIS A 274 3.68 13.66 6.82
CA HIS A 274 4.35 14.63 5.98
C HIS A 274 5.26 13.96 4.95
N LEU A 275 5.26 14.52 3.75
CA LEU A 275 6.09 14.08 2.63
C LEU A 275 6.71 15.31 1.96
N SER A 276 8.06 15.34 1.83
CA SER A 276 8.73 16.36 1.06
C SER A 276 9.79 15.78 0.12
N PHE A 277 9.93 16.40 -1.06
CA PHE A 277 10.85 16.01 -2.13
C PHE A 277 11.00 17.13 -3.15
N THR A 278 12.01 17.01 -4.00
CA THR A 278 12.19 17.89 -5.17
C THR A 278 11.90 17.09 -6.44
N TYR A 279 11.02 17.58 -7.30
CA TYR A 279 10.66 16.97 -8.55
C TYR A 279 10.70 17.99 -9.69
N LYS A 280 11.51 17.75 -10.74
CA LYS A 280 11.75 18.71 -11.84
C LYS A 280 12.12 20.11 -11.30
N ASP A 281 13.07 20.16 -10.37
CA ASP A 281 13.59 21.39 -9.71
C ASP A 281 12.57 22.17 -8.84
N VAL A 282 11.35 21.64 -8.69
CA VAL A 282 10.32 22.19 -7.80
C VAL A 282 10.30 21.41 -6.50
N LYS A 283 10.40 22.14 -5.36
CA LYS A 283 10.29 21.56 -4.02
C LYS A 283 8.82 21.44 -3.61
N TYR A 284 8.43 20.23 -3.27
CA TYR A 284 7.10 19.91 -2.74
C TYR A 284 7.20 19.59 -1.24
N SER A 285 6.19 20.02 -0.50
CA SER A 285 6.08 19.81 0.95
C SER A 285 4.60 19.69 1.28
N ILE A 286 4.15 18.46 1.52
CA ILE A 286 2.72 18.11 1.64
C ILE A 286 2.50 17.52 3.02
N THR A 287 1.52 18.04 3.75
CA THR A 287 1.16 17.60 5.11
C THR A 287 -0.30 17.15 5.11
N SER A 288 -0.58 16.03 5.76
CA SER A 288 -1.94 15.52 5.96
C SER A 288 -2.74 16.48 6.85
N LYS A 289 -3.98 16.73 6.46
CA LYS A 289 -4.92 17.50 7.27
C LYS A 289 -5.61 16.64 8.34
N LEU A 290 -5.62 15.31 8.15
CA LEU A 290 -6.32 14.36 9.04
C LEU A 290 -5.55 14.07 10.33
N SER A 291 -4.28 14.45 10.43
CA SER A 291 -3.46 14.16 11.62
C SER A 291 -4.03 14.77 12.91
N LYS A 292 -4.64 15.95 12.85
CA LYS A 292 -5.31 16.57 14.00
C LYS A 292 -6.48 15.72 14.51
N GLU A 293 -7.37 15.29 13.63
CA GLU A 293 -8.52 14.47 13.97
C GLU A 293 -8.14 13.09 14.53
N ILE A 294 -6.94 12.62 14.21
CA ILE A 294 -6.45 11.28 14.58
C ILE A 294 -5.80 11.29 15.97
N PHE A 295 -5.11 12.37 16.37
CA PHE A 295 -4.24 12.41 17.54
C PHE A 295 -4.65 13.47 18.58
N GLU A 296 -5.58 14.34 18.29
CA GLU A 296 -6.23 15.27 19.23
C GLU A 296 -7.55 14.69 19.78
#